data_21d4d2c4658a41c047f7e6a0dd6e124e
#
_entry.id   21d4d2c4658a41c047f7e6a0dd6e124e
#
_cell.length_a   1.000
_cell.length_b   1.000
_cell.length_c   1.000
_cell.angle_alpha   90.00
_cell.angle_beta   90.00
_cell.angle_gamma   90.00
#
_symmetry.space_group_name_H-M   'P 1'
#
loop_
_entity.id
_entity.type
_entity.pdbx_description
1 polymer ?
#
loop_
_entity_poly.entity_id
_entity_poly.type
_entity_poly.pdbx_seq_one_letter_code
_entity_poly.pdbx_strand_id
1 'polypeptide(L)' 'MECLHCKGLMGRGTAPFSVDRRGYRVHWDAIPVWVCTQCGEPFLETREVEEIQRALDALDKANEQLAPAV' A
#
# COMPACT_ATOMS: atom_id res chain seq x y z
N MET A 1 0.30 11.94 -15.48
CA MET A 1 1.02 10.67 -15.33
C MET A 1 0.47 9.64 -16.30
N GLU A 2 1.33 8.88 -16.92
CA GLU A 2 0.92 7.87 -17.89
C GLU A 2 1.08 6.46 -17.33
N CYS A 3 0.16 5.57 -17.71
CA CYS A 3 0.25 4.17 -17.34
C CYS A 3 1.42 3.51 -18.08
N LEU A 4 2.21 2.72 -17.37
CA LEU A 4 3.36 2.04 -17.96
C LEU A 4 2.96 0.92 -18.91
N HIS A 5 1.74 0.38 -18.75
CA HIS A 5 1.28 -0.74 -19.57
C HIS A 5 0.56 -0.30 -20.84
N CYS A 6 -0.39 0.60 -20.72
CA CYS A 6 -1.23 0.99 -21.86
C CYS A 6 -1.02 2.43 -22.31
N LYS A 7 -0.17 3.18 -21.60
CA LYS A 7 0.10 4.59 -21.85
C LYS A 7 -1.12 5.49 -21.74
N GLY A 8 -2.18 5.01 -21.09
CA GLY A 8 -3.36 5.81 -20.84
C GLY A 8 -3.10 6.83 -19.73
N LEU A 9 -3.98 7.80 -19.62
CA LEU A 9 -3.88 8.79 -18.57
C LEU A 9 -4.27 8.17 -17.23
N MET A 10 -3.56 8.56 -16.19
CA MET A 10 -3.85 8.11 -14.83
C MET A 10 -4.51 9.23 -14.04
N GLY A 11 -5.53 8.89 -13.28
CA GLY A 11 -6.23 9.82 -12.41
C GLY A 11 -6.03 9.42 -10.95
N ARG A 12 -6.31 10.37 -10.04
CA ARG A 12 -6.26 10.07 -8.62
C ARG A 12 -7.50 9.26 -8.22
N GLY A 13 -7.28 8.23 -7.43
CA GLY A 13 -8.36 7.39 -6.94
C GLY A 13 -7.92 6.68 -5.68
N THR A 14 -8.66 5.64 -5.32
CA THR A 14 -8.33 4.83 -4.16
C THR A 14 -8.36 3.36 -4.53
N ALA A 15 -7.60 2.56 -3.80
CA ALA A 15 -7.56 1.12 -3.99
C ALA A 15 -7.33 0.43 -2.66
N PRO A 16 -7.88 -0.77 -2.48
CA PRO A 16 -7.57 -1.55 -1.29
C PRO A 16 -6.14 -2.07 -1.36
N PHE A 17 -5.53 -2.24 -0.22
CA PHE A 17 -4.16 -2.71 -0.15
C PHE A 17 -4.00 -3.57 1.11
N SER A 18 -3.32 -4.70 0.97
CA SER A 18 -3.06 -5.56 2.12
C SER A 18 -1.65 -6.14 2.03
N VAL A 19 -1.07 -6.37 3.20
CA VAL A 19 0.27 -6.91 3.32
C VAL A 19 0.27 -7.98 4.40
N ASP A 20 0.85 -9.11 4.10
CA ASP A 20 1.07 -10.18 5.07
C ASP A 20 2.42 -9.97 5.73
N ARG A 21 2.40 -9.91 7.05
CA ARG A 21 3.62 -9.81 7.86
C ARG A 21 3.71 -11.03 8.77
N ARG A 22 4.73 -11.06 9.60
CA ARG A 22 4.97 -12.19 10.50
C ARG A 22 3.82 -12.38 11.50
N GLY A 23 2.95 -13.32 11.21
CA GLY A 23 1.86 -13.66 12.11
C GLY A 23 0.67 -12.72 12.08
N TYR A 24 0.64 -11.74 11.20
CA TYR A 24 -0.50 -10.84 11.07
C TYR A 24 -0.61 -10.29 9.65
N ARG A 25 -1.80 -9.78 9.35
CA ARG A 25 -2.08 -9.14 8.06
C ARG A 25 -2.58 -7.72 8.31
N VAL A 26 -2.03 -6.78 7.55
CA VAL A 26 -2.48 -5.39 7.59
C VAL A 26 -3.29 -5.12 6.34
N HIS A 27 -4.48 -4.56 6.53
CA HIS A 27 -5.38 -4.26 5.43
C HIS A 27 -5.84 -2.81 5.49
N TRP A 28 -5.75 -2.13 4.35
CA TRP A 28 -6.31 -0.80 4.18
C TRP A 28 -7.49 -0.91 3.22
N ASP A 29 -8.64 -0.39 3.61
CA ASP A 29 -9.83 -0.44 2.75
C ASP A 29 -9.64 0.42 1.51
N ALA A 30 -8.99 1.56 1.67
CA ALA A 30 -8.73 2.48 0.56
C ALA A 30 -7.51 3.34 0.87
N ILE A 31 -6.55 3.34 -0.04
CA ILE A 31 -5.40 4.22 0.02
C ILE A 31 -5.39 5.09 -1.23
N PRO A 32 -4.90 6.33 -1.14
CA PRO A 32 -4.82 7.19 -2.33
C PRO A 32 -3.75 6.65 -3.28
N VAL A 33 -4.15 6.42 -4.51
CA VAL A 33 -3.26 5.89 -5.54
C VAL A 33 -3.57 6.56 -6.88
N TRP A 34 -2.69 6.36 -7.84
CA TRP A 34 -2.96 6.69 -9.23
C TRP A 34 -3.63 5.46 -9.86
N VAL A 35 -4.70 5.69 -10.60
CA VAL A 35 -5.43 4.61 -11.27
C VAL A 35 -5.50 4.93 -12.75
N CYS A 36 -5.12 3.97 -13.58
CA CYS A 36 -5.23 4.12 -15.02
C CYS A 36 -6.71 4.16 -15.42
N THR A 37 -7.07 5.17 -16.22
CA THR A 37 -8.46 5.33 -16.67
C THR A 37 -8.86 4.33 -17.74
N GLN A 38 -7.89 3.62 -18.33
CA GLN A 38 -8.16 2.66 -19.39
C GLN A 38 -8.11 1.21 -18.90
N CYS A 39 -7.03 0.84 -18.21
CA CYS A 39 -6.88 -0.55 -17.77
C CYS A 39 -7.18 -0.77 -16.28
N GLY A 40 -7.39 0.30 -15.52
CA GLY A 40 -7.70 0.19 -14.09
C GLY A 40 -6.52 -0.17 -13.21
N GLU A 41 -5.30 -0.17 -13.74
CA GLU A 41 -4.10 -0.55 -13.00
C GLU A 41 -3.78 0.49 -11.94
N PRO A 42 -3.64 0.11 -10.66
CA PRO A 42 -3.25 1.06 -9.62
C PRO A 42 -1.73 1.26 -9.60
N PHE A 43 -1.32 2.47 -9.28
CA PHE A 43 0.09 2.80 -9.17
C PHE A 43 0.30 3.66 -7.91
N LEU A 44 1.24 3.22 -7.07
CA LEU A 44 1.59 3.93 -5.86
C LEU A 44 2.86 4.75 -6.10
N GLU A 45 2.81 6.02 -5.71
CA GLU A 45 3.99 6.85 -5.75
C GLU A 45 4.90 6.52 -4.57
N THR A 46 6.16 6.96 -4.68
CA THR A 46 7.15 6.75 -3.63
C THR A 46 6.65 7.23 -2.27
N ARG A 47 5.94 8.35 -2.23
CA ARG A 47 5.42 8.91 -0.99
C ARG A 47 4.43 7.96 -0.31
N GLU A 48 3.50 7.38 -1.07
CA GLU A 48 2.55 6.42 -0.53
C GLU A 48 3.26 5.16 -0.04
N VAL A 49 4.23 4.69 -0.80
CA VAL A 49 5.02 3.51 -0.40
C VAL A 49 5.78 3.79 0.89
N GLU A 50 6.40 4.95 1.01
CA GLU A 50 7.11 5.31 2.23
C GLU A 50 6.21 5.39 3.45
N GLU A 51 5.00 5.94 3.29
CA GLU A 51 4.05 6.02 4.37
C GLU A 51 3.58 4.63 4.82
N ILE A 52 3.32 3.75 3.87
CA ILE A 52 2.95 2.37 4.15
C ILE A 52 4.09 1.66 4.87
N GLN A 53 5.31 1.82 4.38
CA GLN A 53 6.48 1.20 5.00
C GLN A 53 6.69 1.68 6.43
N ARG A 54 6.49 2.96 6.66
CA ARG A 54 6.63 3.55 8.00
C ARG A 54 5.57 3.00 8.96
N ALA A 55 4.33 2.86 8.48
CA ALA A 55 3.26 2.27 9.26
C ALA A 55 3.54 0.81 9.59
N LEU A 56 4.06 0.06 8.62
CA LEU A 56 4.42 -1.34 8.83
C LEU A 56 5.56 -1.48 9.85
N ASP A 57 6.55 -0.62 9.77
CA ASP A 57 7.67 -0.65 10.72
C ASP A 57 7.20 -0.37 12.14
N ALA A 58 6.27 0.58 12.31
CA ALA A 58 5.70 0.89 13.61
C ALA A 58 4.90 -0.29 14.16
N LEU A 59 4.14 -0.96 13.30
CA LEU A 59 3.36 -2.14 13.69
C LEU A 59 4.26 -3.31 14.04
N ASP A 60 5.35 -3.50 13.30
CA ASP A 60 6.31 -4.56 13.61
C ASP A 60 6.92 -4.34 14.99
N LYS A 61 7.30 -3.11 15.31
CA LYS A 61 7.84 -2.77 16.63
C LYS A 61 6.82 -3.02 17.73
N ALA A 62 5.59 -2.58 17.54
CA ALA A 62 4.54 -2.77 18.53
C ALA A 62 4.27 -4.26 18.73
N ASN A 63 4.27 -5.02 17.65
CA ASN A 63 4.04 -6.46 17.72
C ASN A 63 5.17 -7.18 18.46
N GLU A 64 6.41 -6.78 18.25
CA GLU A 64 7.56 -7.34 18.96
C GLU A 64 7.47 -7.09 20.46
N GLN A 65 6.99 -5.91 20.86
CA GLN A 65 6.87 -5.54 22.27
C GLN A 65 5.71 -6.27 22.96
N LEU A 66 4.63 -6.52 22.20
CA LEU A 66 3.45 -7.17 22.75
C LEU A 66 3.51 -8.68 22.71
N ALA A 67 4.22 -9.24 21.74
CA ALA A 67 4.35 -10.69 21.59
C ALA A 67 5.24 -11.23 22.70
N PRO A 68 4.81 -12.29 23.41
CA PRO A 68 5.68 -12.90 24.41
C PRO A 68 6.88 -13.52 23.73
N ALA A 69 8.02 -13.43 24.37
CA ALA A 69 9.20 -14.13 23.91
C ALA A 69 8.96 -15.63 24.05
N VAL A 70 9.08 -16.33 22.95
CA VAL A 70 8.85 -17.78 22.91
C VAL A 70 10.16 -18.50 22.92
#